data_7af911262957cd986a5656b1b6cf8179
#
_entry.id   7af911262957cd986a5656b1b6cf8179
#
_cell.length_a   1.000
_cell.length_b   1.000
_cell.length_c   1.000
_cell.angle_alpha   90.00
_cell.angle_beta   90.00
_cell.angle_gamma   90.00
#
_symmetry.space_group_name_H-M   'P 1'
#
loop_
_entity.id
_entity.type
_entity.pdbx_description
1 polymer ?
#
loop_
_entity_poly.entity_id
_entity_poly.type
_entity_poly.pdbx_seq_one_letter_code
_entity_poly.pdbx_strand_id
1 'polypeptide(L)'
;TAYSLLIMHRDVIYAVRDPYGNRPLCIGRLIPVSDINDKEKKTSETEGWVVSSESCSFLSIGARYYREVLPGEIVEISRHNVQTLDIISRSEGNPVAFCIFEYVYFARPDSMFEDQMVYTVRYRCGQQLAIEAPVDADLVSTVPESATPAALAYAGKCGLPYVEVLCKNRYVGRTFIQPNMRLRQLGVAKKFGVLSDNFKGKRIVLVDDSIVRGNTISPIIKLLKESGAKEGTHSSSFTTN
;
A
#
# COMPACT_ATOMS: atom_id res chain seq x y z
N THR A 1 13.74 -18.62 -0.15
CA THR A 1 13.05 -18.07 -1.33
C THR A 1 11.65 -17.62 -0.92
N ALA A 2 11.29 -16.38 -1.23
CA ALA A 2 9.95 -15.82 -0.96
C ALA A 2 9.01 -16.22 -2.09
N TYR A 3 7.85 -16.77 -1.76
CA TYR A 3 6.84 -17.14 -2.74
C TYR A 3 5.43 -17.19 -2.15
N SER A 4 4.45 -16.96 -3.01
CA SER A 4 3.05 -17.31 -2.81
C SER A 4 2.59 -18.02 -4.08
N LEU A 5 2.19 -19.27 -3.97
CA LEU A 5 1.91 -20.13 -5.11
C LEU A 5 0.46 -20.61 -5.08
N LEU A 6 -0.14 -20.67 -6.26
CA LEU A 6 -1.40 -21.35 -6.49
C LEU A 6 -1.16 -22.48 -7.50
N ILE A 7 -1.51 -23.69 -7.12
CA ILE A 7 -1.38 -24.88 -7.95
C ILE A 7 -2.77 -25.48 -8.11
N MET A 8 -3.23 -25.62 -9.34
CA MET A 8 -4.51 -26.28 -9.63
C MET A 8 -4.26 -27.71 -10.13
N HIS A 9 -4.90 -28.65 -9.49
CA HIS A 9 -4.91 -30.04 -9.93
C HIS A 9 -6.34 -30.59 -9.92
N ARG A 10 -6.87 -30.94 -11.11
CA ARG A 10 -8.30 -31.30 -11.27
C ARG A 10 -9.20 -30.19 -10.74
N ASP A 11 -10.07 -30.49 -9.79
CA ASP A 11 -11.05 -29.57 -9.19
C ASP A 11 -10.59 -29.01 -7.83
N VAL A 12 -9.28 -29.08 -7.55
CA VAL A 12 -8.68 -28.63 -6.28
C VAL A 12 -7.61 -27.59 -6.54
N ILE A 13 -7.59 -26.55 -5.72
CA ILE A 13 -6.53 -25.53 -5.69
C ILE A 13 -5.73 -25.72 -4.41
N TYR A 14 -4.41 -25.76 -4.55
CA TYR A 14 -3.46 -25.71 -3.43
C TYR A 14 -2.89 -24.31 -3.33
N ALA A 15 -3.13 -23.64 -2.20
CA ALA A 15 -2.55 -22.35 -1.89
C ALA A 15 -1.37 -22.56 -0.94
N VAL A 16 -0.17 -22.10 -1.34
CA VAL A 16 1.07 -22.36 -0.63
C VAL A 16 1.78 -21.05 -0.35
N ARG A 17 2.10 -20.77 0.91
CA ARG A 17 2.86 -19.60 1.32
C ARG A 17 4.24 -20.01 1.84
N ASP A 18 5.27 -19.23 1.53
CA ASP A 18 6.63 -19.52 1.98
C ASP A 18 6.74 -19.58 3.52
N PRO A 19 7.70 -20.35 4.09
CA PRO A 19 7.80 -20.57 5.53
C PRO A 19 8.03 -19.30 6.35
N TYR A 20 8.58 -18.23 5.75
CA TYR A 20 8.79 -16.96 6.41
C TYR A 20 7.60 -16.01 6.28
N GLY A 21 6.61 -16.36 5.42
CA GLY A 21 5.46 -15.52 5.14
C GLY A 21 5.82 -14.19 4.46
N ASN A 22 6.91 -14.18 3.68
CA ASN A 22 7.46 -12.96 3.08
C ASN A 22 6.45 -12.26 2.18
N ARG A 23 5.74 -13.05 1.35
CA ARG A 23 4.70 -12.52 0.46
C ARG A 23 3.31 -12.85 1.01
N PRO A 24 2.34 -11.93 0.87
CA PRO A 24 0.99 -12.15 1.37
C PRO A 24 0.24 -13.18 0.53
N LEU A 25 -0.68 -13.88 1.18
CA LEU A 25 -1.66 -14.75 0.54
C LEU A 25 -2.88 -14.87 1.45
N CYS A 26 -4.06 -14.63 0.92
CA CYS A 26 -5.30 -14.71 1.69
C CYS A 26 -6.41 -15.40 0.91
N ILE A 27 -7.37 -15.91 1.65
CA ILE A 27 -8.53 -16.65 1.15
C ILE A 27 -9.78 -15.81 1.40
N GLY A 28 -10.62 -15.71 0.39
CA GLY A 28 -11.95 -15.13 0.45
C GLY A 28 -13.03 -16.16 0.14
N ARG A 29 -14.21 -15.89 0.65
CA ARG A 29 -15.40 -16.72 0.49
C ARG A 29 -16.41 -15.98 -0.40
N LEU A 30 -16.80 -16.60 -1.51
CA LEU A 30 -17.94 -16.14 -2.31
C LEU A 30 -19.23 -16.41 -1.57
N ILE A 31 -20.09 -15.41 -1.50
CA ILE A 31 -21.40 -15.46 -0.84
C ILE A 31 -22.47 -14.98 -1.82
N PRO A 32 -23.75 -15.37 -1.63
CA PRO A 32 -24.84 -14.91 -2.45
C PRO A 32 -24.88 -13.38 -2.52
N VAL A 33 -25.17 -12.83 -3.69
CA VAL A 33 -25.23 -11.37 -3.94
C VAL A 33 -26.20 -10.68 -3.00
N SER A 34 -27.31 -11.34 -2.64
CA SER A 34 -28.28 -10.86 -1.65
C SER A 34 -27.67 -10.58 -0.27
N ASP A 35 -26.59 -11.30 0.07
CA ASP A 35 -26.00 -11.29 1.41
C ASP A 35 -24.77 -10.37 1.52
N ILE A 36 -24.33 -9.80 0.38
CA ILE A 36 -23.10 -8.96 0.34
C ILE A 36 -23.23 -7.75 1.26
N ASN A 37 -24.40 -7.12 1.29
CA ASN A 37 -24.65 -5.90 2.08
C ASN A 37 -25.14 -6.19 3.50
N ASP A 38 -25.47 -7.43 3.82
CA ASP A 38 -25.92 -7.82 5.14
C ASP A 38 -24.73 -8.23 6.03
N LYS A 39 -24.21 -7.26 6.79
CA LYS A 39 -23.08 -7.46 7.70
C LYS A 39 -23.41 -8.33 8.93
N GLU A 40 -24.69 -8.48 9.25
CA GLU A 40 -25.15 -9.27 10.40
C GLU A 40 -25.28 -10.75 10.07
N LYS A 41 -25.44 -11.08 8.80
CA LYS A 41 -25.58 -12.46 8.33
C LYS A 41 -24.23 -13.18 8.27
N LYS A 42 -23.76 -13.66 9.43
CA LYS A 42 -22.48 -14.40 9.57
C LYS A 42 -22.47 -15.77 8.90
N THR A 43 -23.63 -16.34 8.61
CA THR A 43 -23.84 -17.72 8.16
C THR A 43 -24.37 -17.82 6.74
N SER A 44 -23.94 -16.94 5.83
CA SER A 44 -24.27 -17.07 4.40
C SER A 44 -23.68 -18.38 3.85
N GLU A 45 -24.44 -19.05 2.99
CA GLU A 45 -23.96 -20.22 2.27
C GLU A 45 -22.73 -19.86 1.41
N THR A 46 -21.74 -20.72 1.38
CA THR A 46 -20.52 -20.48 0.61
C THR A 46 -20.72 -21.02 -0.80
N GLU A 47 -20.75 -20.14 -1.78
CA GLU A 47 -20.88 -20.51 -3.20
C GLU A 47 -19.54 -20.93 -3.81
N GLY A 48 -18.43 -20.51 -3.23
CA GLY A 48 -17.09 -20.84 -3.68
C GLY A 48 -16.00 -20.11 -2.91
N TRP A 49 -14.76 -20.32 -3.34
CA TRP A 49 -13.57 -19.77 -2.72
C TRP A 49 -12.73 -18.99 -3.73
N VAL A 50 -12.04 -18.01 -3.24
CA VAL A 50 -11.08 -17.19 -4.00
C VAL A 50 -9.79 -17.03 -3.22
N VAL A 51 -8.69 -16.94 -3.92
CA VAL A 51 -7.37 -16.71 -3.31
C VAL A 51 -6.73 -15.52 -3.97
N SER A 52 -6.13 -14.65 -3.17
CA SER A 52 -5.46 -13.45 -3.66
C SER A 52 -4.28 -13.08 -2.76
N SER A 53 -3.34 -12.30 -3.28
CA SER A 53 -2.30 -11.66 -2.46
C SER A 53 -2.88 -10.58 -1.55
N GLU A 54 -3.95 -9.90 -1.98
CA GLU A 54 -4.54 -8.78 -1.26
C GLU A 54 -6.04 -8.97 -1.04
N SER A 55 -6.52 -8.73 0.18
CA SER A 55 -7.92 -8.84 0.55
C SER A 55 -8.84 -7.80 -0.12
N CYS A 56 -8.27 -6.67 -0.55
CA CYS A 56 -9.02 -5.60 -1.24
C CYS A 56 -9.67 -6.06 -2.55
N SER A 57 -9.18 -7.14 -3.18
CA SER A 57 -9.75 -7.69 -4.41
C SER A 57 -11.10 -8.39 -4.19
N PHE A 58 -11.39 -8.83 -2.97
CA PHE A 58 -12.55 -9.68 -2.68
C PHE A 58 -13.88 -8.96 -2.88
N LEU A 59 -14.00 -7.71 -2.42
CA LEU A 59 -15.24 -6.95 -2.54
C LEU A 59 -15.69 -6.75 -3.99
N SER A 60 -14.75 -6.55 -4.91
CA SER A 60 -15.06 -6.32 -6.33
C SER A 60 -15.65 -7.53 -7.05
N ILE A 61 -15.50 -8.72 -6.48
CA ILE A 61 -16.01 -9.99 -7.04
C ILE A 61 -17.09 -10.63 -6.16
N GLY A 62 -17.63 -9.90 -5.17
CA GLY A 62 -18.67 -10.40 -4.27
C GLY A 62 -18.16 -11.42 -3.25
N ALA A 63 -16.88 -11.38 -2.91
CA ALA A 63 -16.31 -12.25 -1.88
C ALA A 63 -16.09 -11.49 -0.56
N ARG A 64 -16.16 -12.22 0.54
CA ARG A 64 -15.76 -11.74 1.87
C ARG A 64 -14.42 -12.35 2.28
N TYR A 65 -13.61 -11.59 2.96
CA TYR A 65 -12.38 -12.06 3.57
C TYR A 65 -12.68 -13.22 4.54
N TYR A 66 -11.95 -14.31 4.41
CA TYR A 66 -12.06 -15.47 5.28
C TYR A 66 -10.88 -15.54 6.25
N ARG A 67 -9.64 -15.68 5.73
CA ARG A 67 -8.40 -15.68 6.52
C ARG A 67 -7.16 -15.50 5.64
N GLU A 68 -6.04 -15.22 6.27
CA GLU A 68 -4.73 -15.40 5.64
C GLU A 68 -4.34 -16.88 5.57
N VAL A 69 -3.48 -17.19 4.60
CA VAL A 69 -2.69 -18.42 4.58
C VAL A 69 -1.48 -18.18 5.49
N LEU A 70 -1.27 -19.02 6.47
CA LEU A 70 -0.20 -18.86 7.45
C LEU A 70 1.19 -19.06 6.80
N PRO A 71 2.25 -18.49 7.37
CA PRO A 71 3.61 -18.75 6.94
C PRO A 71 3.95 -20.25 6.95
N GLY A 72 4.37 -20.78 5.78
CA GLY A 72 4.66 -22.20 5.57
C GLY A 72 3.45 -23.09 5.31
N GLU A 73 2.24 -22.55 5.36
CA GLU A 73 1.00 -23.33 5.21
C GLU A 73 0.77 -23.75 3.77
N ILE A 74 0.33 -25.00 3.63
CA ILE A 74 -0.22 -25.60 2.41
C ILE A 74 -1.70 -25.82 2.66
N VAL A 75 -2.54 -25.09 1.95
CA VAL A 75 -4.01 -25.18 2.06
C VAL A 75 -4.58 -25.84 0.83
N GLU A 76 -5.39 -26.87 1.04
CA GLU A 76 -6.22 -27.45 0.02
C GLU A 76 -7.59 -26.76 -0.01
N ILE A 77 -8.00 -26.34 -1.18
CA ILE A 77 -9.26 -25.64 -1.42
C ILE A 77 -10.04 -26.41 -2.49
N SER A 78 -11.08 -27.07 -2.06
CA SER A 78 -12.07 -27.72 -2.93
C SER A 78 -13.32 -26.85 -3.02
N ARG A 79 -14.26 -27.25 -3.86
CA ARG A 79 -15.56 -26.56 -3.96
C ARG A 79 -16.29 -26.44 -2.62
N HIS A 80 -16.14 -27.41 -1.75
CA HIS A 80 -16.93 -27.53 -0.52
C HIS A 80 -16.11 -27.31 0.76
N ASN A 81 -14.79 -27.34 0.68
CA ASN A 81 -13.95 -27.32 1.87
C ASN A 81 -12.63 -26.58 1.65
N VAL A 82 -12.14 -25.97 2.74
CA VAL A 82 -10.81 -25.39 2.85
C VAL A 82 -10.14 -26.02 4.06
N GLN A 83 -9.05 -26.74 3.84
CA GLN A 83 -8.33 -27.43 4.90
C GLN A 83 -6.81 -27.23 4.79
N THR A 84 -6.17 -27.07 5.93
CA THR A 84 -4.71 -27.11 6.02
C THR A 84 -4.22 -28.52 5.85
N LEU A 85 -3.37 -28.78 4.87
CA LEU A 85 -2.74 -30.08 4.66
C LEU A 85 -1.47 -30.22 5.51
N ASP A 86 -0.66 -29.18 5.52
CA ASP A 86 0.63 -29.19 6.21
C ASP A 86 1.11 -27.76 6.49
N ILE A 87 2.06 -27.63 7.42
CA ILE A 87 2.75 -26.37 7.70
C ILE A 87 4.27 -26.66 7.70
N ILE A 88 4.95 -26.23 6.66
CA ILE A 88 6.41 -26.33 6.56
C ILE A 88 7.02 -25.39 7.60
N SER A 89 7.69 -26.00 8.60
CA SER A 89 8.33 -25.26 9.67
C SER A 89 9.54 -24.49 9.17
N ARG A 90 9.80 -23.34 9.79
CA ARG A 90 11.05 -22.59 9.64
C ARG A 90 12.16 -23.26 10.45
N SER A 91 13.40 -22.98 10.11
CA SER A 91 14.53 -23.33 10.96
C SER A 91 14.36 -22.68 12.34
N GLU A 92 14.73 -23.42 13.38
CA GLU A 92 14.59 -22.99 14.77
C GLU A 92 15.25 -21.62 15.00
N GLY A 93 14.58 -20.74 15.72
CA GLY A 93 15.06 -19.37 16.02
C GLY A 93 14.79 -18.30 14.94
N ASN A 94 14.31 -18.66 13.75
CA ASN A 94 14.02 -17.67 12.70
C ASN A 94 12.60 -17.11 12.83
N PRO A 95 12.43 -15.76 12.92
CA PRO A 95 11.11 -15.12 12.98
C PRO A 95 10.38 -15.19 11.64
N VAL A 96 9.08 -14.88 11.66
CA VAL A 96 8.33 -14.51 10.47
C VAL A 96 8.95 -13.24 9.87
N ALA A 97 9.02 -13.17 8.54
CA ALA A 97 9.65 -12.07 7.83
C ALA A 97 8.73 -11.50 6.74
N PHE A 98 7.55 -11.03 7.16
CA PHE A 98 6.62 -10.36 6.27
C PHE A 98 7.28 -9.12 5.66
N CYS A 99 7.12 -8.94 4.35
CA CYS A 99 7.76 -7.84 3.64
C CYS A 99 7.15 -6.50 4.03
N ILE A 100 7.91 -5.63 4.70
CA ILE A 100 7.45 -4.30 5.11
C ILE A 100 6.97 -3.44 3.94
N PHE A 101 7.51 -3.63 2.73
CA PHE A 101 7.09 -2.91 1.53
C PHE A 101 5.65 -3.19 1.10
N GLU A 102 5.04 -4.27 1.57
CA GLU A 102 3.59 -4.47 1.39
C GLU A 102 2.81 -3.36 2.08
N TYR A 103 3.17 -3.03 3.32
CA TYR A 103 2.55 -1.90 4.03
C TYR A 103 2.96 -0.55 3.44
N VAL A 104 4.24 -0.35 3.18
CA VAL A 104 4.77 0.97 2.78
C VAL A 104 4.28 1.38 1.40
N TYR A 105 4.32 0.48 0.42
CA TYR A 105 4.12 0.86 -0.97
C TYR A 105 3.23 -0.05 -1.81
N PHE A 106 3.41 -1.41 -1.72
CA PHE A 106 2.82 -2.31 -2.70
C PHE A 106 1.30 -2.42 -2.58
N ALA A 107 0.80 -2.64 -1.35
CA ALA A 107 -0.60 -2.96 -1.13
C ALA A 107 -1.52 -1.73 -1.25
N ARG A 108 -2.74 -1.99 -1.64
CA ARG A 108 -3.80 -0.98 -1.63
C ARG A 108 -4.17 -0.63 -0.18
N PRO A 109 -4.50 0.63 0.14
CA PRO A 109 -4.73 1.06 1.53
C PRO A 109 -5.81 0.30 2.29
N ASP A 110 -6.79 -0.26 1.60
CA ASP A 110 -7.89 -1.02 2.17
C ASP A 110 -7.63 -2.53 2.29
N SER A 111 -6.41 -2.98 1.97
CA SER A 111 -5.96 -4.35 2.21
C SER A 111 -5.69 -4.60 3.70
N MET A 112 -5.93 -5.85 4.11
CA MET A 112 -5.67 -6.33 5.48
C MET A 112 -4.51 -7.32 5.46
N PHE A 113 -3.54 -7.14 6.36
CA PHE A 113 -2.47 -8.10 6.65
C PHE A 113 -2.29 -8.19 8.15
N GLU A 114 -2.10 -9.39 8.68
CA GLU A 114 -1.88 -9.62 10.12
C GLU A 114 -2.90 -8.87 10.99
N ASP A 115 -4.17 -8.88 10.57
CA ASP A 115 -5.30 -8.17 11.19
C ASP A 115 -5.15 -6.64 11.23
N GLN A 116 -4.23 -6.06 10.47
CA GLN A 116 -4.03 -4.63 10.36
C GLN A 116 -4.36 -4.11 8.95
N MET A 117 -5.16 -3.05 8.90
CA MET A 117 -5.42 -2.34 7.64
C MET A 117 -4.18 -1.54 7.23
N VAL A 118 -3.77 -1.66 5.97
CA VAL A 118 -2.62 -0.94 5.41
C VAL A 118 -2.74 0.58 5.62
N TYR A 119 -3.94 1.15 5.42
CA TYR A 119 -4.19 2.57 5.70
C TYR A 119 -3.82 2.95 7.14
N THR A 120 -4.25 2.15 8.13
CA THR A 120 -3.99 2.42 9.54
C THR A 120 -2.50 2.37 9.87
N VAL A 121 -1.78 1.41 9.29
CA VAL A 121 -0.33 1.30 9.47
C VAL A 121 0.38 2.53 8.90
N ARG A 122 0.06 2.92 7.65
CA ARG A 122 0.61 4.14 7.03
C ARG A 122 0.28 5.40 7.83
N TYR A 123 -0.92 5.49 8.35
CA TYR A 123 -1.33 6.61 9.21
C TYR A 123 -0.47 6.70 10.48
N ARG A 124 -0.25 5.58 11.17
CA ARG A 124 0.63 5.52 12.36
C ARG A 124 2.08 5.89 12.01
N CYS A 125 2.59 5.44 10.85
CA CYS A 125 3.93 5.84 10.37
C CYS A 125 4.01 7.36 10.19
N GLY A 126 2.98 8.01 9.65
CA GLY A 126 2.94 9.47 9.51
C GLY A 126 2.93 10.20 10.86
N GLN A 127 2.22 9.68 11.87
CA GLN A 127 2.27 10.22 13.22
C GLN A 127 3.67 10.12 13.83
N GLN A 128 4.33 8.98 13.65
CA GLN A 128 5.68 8.76 14.14
C GLN A 128 6.69 9.68 13.44
N LEU A 129 6.58 9.82 12.12
CA LEU A 129 7.41 10.73 11.33
C LEU A 129 7.31 12.18 11.82
N ALA A 130 6.12 12.63 12.22
CA ALA A 130 5.92 13.97 12.78
C ALA A 130 6.61 14.17 14.13
N ILE A 131 6.82 13.11 14.89
CA ILE A 131 7.57 13.15 16.17
C ILE A 131 9.08 13.17 15.90
N GLU A 132 9.55 12.35 14.96
CA GLU A 132 10.98 12.19 14.65
C GLU A 132 11.56 13.34 13.82
N ALA A 133 10.75 13.90 12.91
CA ALA A 133 11.18 14.95 11.99
C ALA A 133 10.13 16.08 11.90
N PRO A 134 9.90 16.84 12.99
CA PRO A 134 9.03 18.00 12.94
C PRO A 134 9.66 19.10 12.09
N VAL A 135 8.87 19.76 11.24
CA VAL A 135 9.34 20.82 10.34
C VAL A 135 8.46 22.06 10.47
N ASP A 136 9.08 23.24 10.59
CA ASP A 136 8.38 24.52 10.51
C ASP A 136 8.02 24.84 9.05
N ALA A 137 6.73 24.76 8.73
CA ALA A 137 6.19 24.97 7.40
C ALA A 137 4.76 25.56 7.46
N ASP A 138 4.24 25.94 6.30
CA ASP A 138 2.91 26.54 6.21
C ASP A 138 1.83 25.50 5.88
N LEU A 139 2.20 24.38 5.27
CA LEU A 139 1.29 23.28 4.93
C LEU A 139 2.04 21.95 4.70
N VAL A 140 1.29 20.88 4.75
CA VAL A 140 1.71 19.50 4.41
C VAL A 140 1.01 19.04 3.16
N SER A 141 1.72 18.34 2.32
CA SER A 141 1.18 17.66 1.14
C SER A 141 1.83 16.28 0.95
N THR A 142 1.39 15.56 -0.06
CA THR A 142 1.92 14.24 -0.40
C THR A 142 2.33 14.13 -1.86
N VAL A 143 3.24 13.19 -2.14
CA VAL A 143 3.35 12.64 -3.49
C VAL A 143 2.22 11.62 -3.67
N PRO A 144 1.25 11.86 -4.57
CA PRO A 144 0.09 10.98 -4.71
C PRO A 144 0.51 9.58 -5.22
N GLU A 145 -0.08 8.47 -4.68
CA GLU A 145 -1.22 8.37 -3.75
C GLU A 145 -0.87 7.57 -2.49
N SER A 146 0.23 6.77 -2.51
CA SER A 146 0.57 5.80 -1.45
C SER A 146 0.84 6.44 -0.08
N ALA A 147 1.46 7.62 -0.08
CA ALA A 147 1.81 8.35 1.14
C ALA A 147 0.68 9.23 1.72
N THR A 148 -0.49 9.30 1.08
CA THR A 148 -1.59 10.17 1.54
C THR A 148 -2.00 9.92 3.00
N PRO A 149 -2.19 8.67 3.48
CA PRO A 149 -2.53 8.44 4.88
C PRO A 149 -1.47 8.96 5.86
N ALA A 150 -0.19 8.81 5.50
CA ALA A 150 0.92 9.29 6.31
C ALA A 150 1.01 10.82 6.33
N ALA A 151 0.79 11.48 5.19
CA ALA A 151 0.79 12.93 5.10
C ALA A 151 -0.37 13.57 5.91
N LEU A 152 -1.55 12.96 5.86
CA LEU A 152 -2.69 13.37 6.70
C LEU A 152 -2.38 13.26 8.19
N ALA A 153 -1.77 12.14 8.59
CA ALA A 153 -1.39 11.91 9.98
C ALA A 153 -0.29 12.85 10.45
N TYR A 154 0.71 13.11 9.61
CA TYR A 154 1.77 14.08 9.85
C TYR A 154 1.19 15.48 10.06
N ALA A 155 0.33 15.93 9.15
CA ALA A 155 -0.33 17.23 9.20
C ALA A 155 -1.13 17.41 10.51
N GLY A 156 -1.96 16.42 10.85
CA GLY A 156 -2.75 16.44 12.08
C GLY A 156 -1.89 16.47 13.35
N LYS A 157 -0.76 15.75 13.35
CA LYS A 157 0.15 15.71 14.51
C LYS A 157 0.94 17.01 14.69
N CYS A 158 1.34 17.66 13.59
CA CYS A 158 2.05 18.95 13.62
C CYS A 158 1.12 20.17 13.73
N GLY A 159 -0.20 19.99 13.65
CA GLY A 159 -1.18 21.10 13.64
C GLY A 159 -1.11 21.95 12.34
N LEU A 160 -0.61 21.38 11.25
CA LEU A 160 -0.51 22.05 9.94
C LEU A 160 -1.69 21.64 9.05
N PRO A 161 -2.16 22.51 8.14
CA PRO A 161 -3.16 22.12 7.15
C PRO A 161 -2.57 21.13 6.15
N TYR A 162 -3.36 20.07 5.81
CA TYR A 162 -3.09 19.23 4.65
C TYR A 162 -3.72 19.85 3.42
N VAL A 163 -2.90 20.07 2.39
CA VAL A 163 -3.35 20.68 1.13
C VAL A 163 -2.75 19.93 -0.05
N GLU A 164 -3.55 19.55 -1.02
CA GLU A 164 -3.04 18.95 -2.24
C GLU A 164 -2.32 19.99 -3.11
N VAL A 165 -1.04 19.75 -3.38
CA VAL A 165 -0.20 20.59 -4.26
C VAL A 165 0.10 19.91 -5.59
N LEU A 166 -0.15 18.60 -5.67
CA LEU A 166 0.04 17.77 -6.85
C LEU A 166 -1.22 16.96 -7.13
N CYS A 167 -1.58 16.82 -8.38
CA CYS A 167 -2.55 15.83 -8.83
C CYS A 167 -1.90 14.81 -9.78
N LYS A 168 -2.24 13.53 -9.63
CA LYS A 168 -1.72 12.45 -10.45
C LYS A 168 -2.43 12.40 -11.81
N ASN A 169 -1.65 12.37 -12.88
CA ASN A 169 -2.17 12.10 -14.21
C ASN A 169 -2.48 10.60 -14.34
N ARG A 170 -3.77 10.26 -14.41
CA ARG A 170 -4.24 8.87 -14.49
C ARG A 170 -3.91 8.17 -15.81
N TYR A 171 -3.60 8.92 -16.86
CA TYR A 171 -3.28 8.39 -18.18
C TYR A 171 -1.79 8.04 -18.36
N VAL A 172 -0.93 8.41 -17.40
CA VAL A 172 0.50 8.12 -17.44
C VAL A 172 0.83 6.99 -16.48
N GLY A 173 1.29 5.86 -17.03
CA GLY A 173 1.73 4.69 -16.26
C GLY A 173 3.06 4.90 -15.52
N ARG A 174 3.64 3.80 -14.99
CA ARG A 174 4.91 3.81 -14.24
C ARG A 174 6.05 4.32 -15.12
N THR A 175 6.73 5.39 -14.69
CA THR A 175 7.83 6.06 -15.42
C THR A 175 9.22 5.48 -15.13
N PHE A 176 9.33 4.44 -14.29
CA PHE A 176 10.61 3.89 -13.82
C PHE A 176 11.46 3.17 -14.87
N ILE A 177 10.93 2.92 -16.07
CA ILE A 177 11.58 2.11 -17.13
C ILE A 177 12.14 3.00 -18.25
N GLN A 178 12.35 4.28 -18.03
CA GLN A 178 12.88 5.16 -19.07
C GLN A 178 14.41 5.25 -19.00
N PRO A 179 15.13 4.96 -20.09
CA PRO A 179 16.60 4.82 -20.08
C PRO A 179 17.37 6.15 -20.02
N ASN A 180 16.72 7.32 -20.17
CA ASN A 180 17.38 8.61 -20.29
C ASN A 180 16.91 9.60 -19.20
N MET A 181 17.86 10.35 -18.57
CA MET A 181 17.56 11.33 -17.52
C MET A 181 16.60 12.43 -17.97
N ARG A 182 16.74 12.92 -19.23
CA ARG A 182 15.84 13.93 -19.81
C ARG A 182 14.40 13.43 -19.93
N LEU A 183 14.23 12.17 -20.32
CA LEU A 183 12.92 11.52 -20.41
C LEU A 183 12.32 11.25 -19.03
N ARG A 184 13.15 11.04 -18.00
CA ARG A 184 12.68 10.89 -16.60
C ARG A 184 12.17 12.20 -16.05
N GLN A 185 12.87 13.34 -16.30
CA GLN A 185 12.42 14.68 -15.88
C GLN A 185 11.12 15.08 -16.58
N LEU A 186 11.01 14.85 -17.89
CA LEU A 186 9.76 15.02 -18.62
C LEU A 186 8.66 14.05 -18.15
N GLY A 187 9.04 12.86 -17.69
CA GLY A 187 8.14 11.85 -17.13
C GLY A 187 7.49 12.31 -15.81
N VAL A 188 8.22 12.99 -14.95
CA VAL A 188 7.68 13.55 -13.70
C VAL A 188 6.68 14.67 -14.01
N ALA A 189 7.06 15.62 -14.88
CA ALA A 189 6.17 16.71 -15.29
C ALA A 189 4.91 16.23 -16.02
N LYS A 190 4.98 15.09 -16.73
CA LYS A 190 3.79 14.46 -17.34
C LYS A 190 2.95 13.70 -16.35
N LYS A 191 3.57 13.18 -15.27
CA LYS A 191 2.89 12.33 -14.28
C LYS A 191 2.09 13.14 -13.25
N PHE A 192 2.56 14.34 -12.92
CA PHE A 192 1.93 15.18 -11.91
C PHE A 192 1.56 16.54 -12.49
N GLY A 193 0.29 16.93 -12.33
CA GLY A 193 -0.16 18.32 -12.48
C GLY A 193 0.12 19.09 -11.19
N VAL A 194 0.51 20.35 -11.32
CA VAL A 194 0.77 21.22 -10.17
C VAL A 194 -0.45 22.10 -9.90
N LEU A 195 -0.87 22.17 -8.65
CA LEU A 195 -1.99 22.99 -8.18
C LEU A 195 -1.45 24.27 -7.53
N SER A 196 -0.83 25.14 -8.32
CA SER A 196 -0.07 26.33 -7.87
C SER A 196 -0.87 27.26 -6.98
N ASP A 197 -2.17 27.42 -7.23
CA ASP A 197 -3.03 28.34 -6.47
C ASP A 197 -3.17 27.91 -5.00
N ASN A 198 -2.95 26.61 -4.71
CA ASN A 198 -3.05 26.07 -3.37
C ASN A 198 -1.84 26.40 -2.48
N PHE A 199 -0.69 26.74 -3.07
CA PHE A 199 0.56 26.85 -2.29
C PHE A 199 1.50 28.01 -2.65
N LYS A 200 1.13 28.88 -3.59
CA LYS A 200 1.98 29.98 -4.02
C LYS A 200 2.46 30.83 -2.81
N GLY A 201 3.78 30.99 -2.69
CA GLY A 201 4.41 31.72 -1.59
C GLY A 201 4.42 30.99 -0.25
N LYS A 202 4.06 29.68 -0.20
CA LYS A 202 4.03 28.86 1.01
C LYS A 202 5.23 27.91 1.08
N ARG A 203 5.64 27.60 2.32
CA ARG A 203 6.63 26.54 2.62
C ARG A 203 5.86 25.22 2.76
N ILE A 204 6.32 24.20 2.07
CA ILE A 204 5.62 22.91 1.96
C ILE A 204 6.43 21.81 2.62
N VAL A 205 5.82 20.99 3.46
CA VAL A 205 6.32 19.66 3.78
C VAL A 205 5.69 18.67 2.79
N LEU A 206 6.52 18.04 1.98
CA LEU A 206 6.09 16.99 1.06
C LEU A 206 6.42 15.62 1.66
N VAL A 207 5.40 14.82 1.92
CA VAL A 207 5.54 13.47 2.46
C VAL A 207 5.47 12.47 1.31
N ASP A 208 6.45 11.55 1.26
CA ASP A 208 6.48 10.44 0.31
C ASP A 208 6.56 9.10 1.06
N ASP A 209 6.25 8.00 0.41
CA ASP A 209 6.34 6.66 1.02
C ASP A 209 7.79 6.20 1.19
N SER A 210 8.65 6.52 0.26
CA SER A 210 10.05 6.10 0.29
C SER A 210 10.96 6.99 -0.56
N ILE A 211 12.14 7.29 -0.04
CA ILE A 211 13.20 7.97 -0.78
C ILE A 211 14.38 7.01 -0.94
N VAL A 212 14.52 6.40 -2.12
CA VAL A 212 15.59 5.42 -2.37
C VAL A 212 16.85 6.08 -2.95
N ARG A 213 16.72 6.83 -4.03
CA ARG A 213 17.84 7.50 -4.73
C ARG A 213 17.60 8.99 -4.97
N GLY A 214 16.51 9.54 -4.47
CA GLY A 214 16.14 10.95 -4.68
C GLY A 214 15.73 11.31 -6.13
N ASN A 215 15.81 10.38 -7.07
CA ASN A 215 15.58 10.63 -8.51
C ASN A 215 14.14 11.06 -8.84
N THR A 216 13.19 10.76 -7.97
CA THR A 216 11.77 11.15 -8.13
C THR A 216 11.48 12.44 -7.37
N ILE A 217 11.92 12.53 -6.13
CA ILE A 217 11.58 13.64 -5.24
C ILE A 217 12.27 14.96 -5.66
N SER A 218 13.53 14.92 -6.09
CA SER A 218 14.27 16.13 -6.50
C SER A 218 13.62 16.87 -7.67
N PRO A 219 13.21 16.21 -8.78
CA PRO A 219 12.44 16.87 -9.84
C PRO A 219 11.09 17.41 -9.38
N ILE A 220 10.41 16.74 -8.43
CA ILE A 220 9.13 17.22 -7.89
C ILE A 220 9.34 18.50 -7.07
N ILE A 221 10.34 18.53 -6.20
CA ILE A 221 10.68 19.74 -5.41
C ILE A 221 11.03 20.90 -6.34
N LYS A 222 11.82 20.65 -7.39
CA LYS A 222 12.15 21.65 -8.41
C LYS A 222 10.88 22.18 -9.08
N LEU A 223 9.99 21.30 -9.50
CA LEU A 223 8.73 21.66 -10.14
C LEU A 223 7.85 22.53 -9.22
N LEU A 224 7.75 22.20 -7.92
CA LEU A 224 7.01 23.00 -6.95
C LEU A 224 7.62 24.39 -6.76
N LYS A 225 8.96 24.49 -6.67
CA LYS A 225 9.67 25.78 -6.56
C LYS A 225 9.46 26.65 -7.80
N GLU A 226 9.60 26.09 -9.00
CA GLU A 226 9.34 26.78 -10.26
C GLU A 226 7.87 27.23 -10.40
N SER A 227 6.94 26.53 -9.71
CA SER A 227 5.51 26.87 -9.67
C SER A 227 5.13 27.81 -8.53
N GLY A 228 6.09 28.33 -7.77
CA GLY A 228 5.89 29.39 -6.79
C GLY A 228 5.89 28.97 -5.32
N ALA A 229 6.34 27.74 -4.99
CA ALA A 229 6.62 27.40 -3.59
C ALA A 229 7.77 28.26 -3.05
N LYS A 230 7.65 28.67 -1.79
CA LYS A 230 8.70 29.44 -1.10
C LYS A 230 9.94 28.57 -0.89
N GLU A 231 11.13 29.17 -0.85
CA GLU A 231 12.35 28.49 -0.42
C GLU A 231 12.17 27.90 0.98
N GLY A 232 12.79 26.75 1.23
CA GLY A 232 12.59 26.00 2.48
C GLY A 232 11.52 24.90 2.39
N THR A 233 11.03 24.57 1.19
CA THR A 233 10.21 23.37 0.96
C THR A 233 11.01 22.11 1.28
N HIS A 234 10.50 21.30 2.18
CA HIS A 234 11.15 20.10 2.72
C HIS A 234 10.47 18.84 2.19
N SER A 235 11.19 17.73 2.19
CA SER A 235 10.63 16.40 1.92
C SER A 235 10.94 15.45 3.07
N SER A 236 9.98 14.63 3.42
CA SER A 236 10.09 13.60 4.46
C SER A 236 9.54 12.28 3.96
N SER A 237 10.13 11.18 4.38
CA SER A 237 9.63 9.84 4.09
C SER A 237 9.65 8.99 5.36
N PHE A 238 8.85 7.95 5.40
CA PHE A 238 8.76 7.04 6.53
C PHE A 238 9.44 5.68 6.27
N THR A 239 10.37 5.62 5.34
CA THR A 239 11.28 4.47 5.24
C THR A 239 12.26 4.47 6.41
N THR A 240 12.23 3.41 7.18
CA THR A 240 13.29 3.13 8.16
C THR A 240 14.61 2.86 7.42
N ASN A 241 15.69 3.46 7.89
CA ASN A 241 17.06 3.06 7.53
C ASN A 241 17.32 1.64 7.99
#